data_d60e1c3d97a636b64c67e81afc4a77bc
#
_entry.id   d60e1c3d97a636b64c67e81afc4a77bc
#
_cell.length_a   1.000
_cell.length_b   1.000
_cell.length_c   1.000
_cell.angle_alpha   90.00
_cell.angle_beta   90.00
_cell.angle_gamma   90.00
#
_symmetry.space_group_name_H-M   'P 1'
#
loop_
_entity.id
_entity.type
_entity.pdbx_description
1 polymer ?
#
loop_
_entity_poly.entity_id
_entity_poly.type
_entity_poly.pdbx_seq_one_letter_code
_entity_poly.pdbx_strand_id
1 'polypeptide(L)'
;MNTTMMPLQIELGGRVNLGEGALDFKVYETSKLYLVDFENFDEKHKQRLESAFSEISNRPIRSIFEELGFPLCRERKCDHPEHPYEHVRPEALTLEQVQRVSPDRFELDRVVFDALGLTDEERVEVYRAVAQLVKDRLVKARRV
;
A
#
# COMPACT_ATOMS: atom_id res chain seq x y z
N MET A 1 5.32 -1.13 11.45
CA MET A 1 5.01 0.22 10.95
C MET A 1 4.18 0.11 9.67
N ASN A 2 3.10 0.90 9.54
CA ASN A 2 2.10 0.71 8.48
C ASN A 2 2.25 1.70 7.31
N THR A 3 3.48 1.90 6.83
CA THR A 3 3.76 2.70 5.63
C THR A 3 3.54 1.87 4.36
N THR A 4 3.28 2.51 3.24
CA THR A 4 3.06 1.82 1.94
C THR A 4 4.29 1.04 1.46
N MET A 5 5.50 1.37 1.93
CA MET A 5 6.71 0.60 1.65
C MET A 5 6.66 -0.83 2.21
N MET A 6 5.99 -1.06 3.34
CA MET A 6 5.89 -2.39 3.94
C MET A 6 4.99 -3.33 3.11
N PRO A 7 3.74 -2.95 2.78
CA PRO A 7 2.92 -3.74 1.85
C PRO A 7 3.61 -4.02 0.52
N LEU A 8 4.33 -3.06 -0.06
CA LEU A 8 5.07 -3.27 -1.30
C LEU A 8 6.09 -4.40 -1.17
N GLN A 9 6.90 -4.39 -0.11
CA GLN A 9 7.90 -5.43 0.12
C GLN A 9 7.26 -6.81 0.38
N ILE A 10 6.13 -6.85 1.11
CA ILE A 10 5.38 -8.08 1.37
C ILE A 10 4.79 -8.64 0.09
N GLU A 11 4.23 -7.82 -0.80
CA GLU A 11 3.70 -8.27 -2.10
C GLU A 11 4.81 -8.77 -3.02
N LEU A 12 6.00 -8.15 -2.99
CA LEU A 12 7.14 -8.57 -3.80
C LEU A 12 7.81 -9.85 -3.29
N GLY A 13 7.85 -10.05 -1.97
CA GLY A 13 8.54 -11.17 -1.33
C GLY A 13 7.64 -12.36 -0.97
N GLY A 14 6.34 -12.13 -0.83
CA GLY A 14 5.37 -13.15 -0.43
C GLY A 14 5.05 -14.16 -1.53
N ARG A 15 4.60 -15.33 -1.12
CA ARG A 15 4.21 -16.43 -2.03
C ARG A 15 2.70 -16.57 -2.06
N VAL A 16 2.13 -16.66 -3.25
CA VAL A 16 0.71 -16.97 -3.45
C VAL A 16 0.54 -18.49 -3.46
N ASN A 17 0.58 -19.12 -2.30
CA ASN A 17 0.50 -20.60 -2.20
C ASN A 17 -0.86 -21.09 -1.66
N LEU A 18 -1.62 -20.21 -1.04
CA LEU A 18 -2.93 -20.51 -0.49
C LEU A 18 -3.98 -19.99 -1.45
N GLY A 19 -5.06 -20.73 -1.67
CA GLY A 19 -6.19 -20.28 -2.47
C GLY A 19 -6.72 -18.91 -1.98
N GLU A 20 -7.65 -18.31 -2.73
CA GLU A 20 -8.31 -17.04 -2.38
C GLU A 20 -7.37 -15.80 -2.33
N GLY A 21 -6.17 -15.88 -2.87
CA GLY A 21 -5.24 -14.76 -2.94
C GLY A 21 -4.54 -14.41 -1.63
N ALA A 22 -4.53 -15.33 -0.67
CA ALA A 22 -3.75 -15.14 0.55
C ALA A 22 -2.25 -15.19 0.24
N LEU A 23 -1.49 -14.28 0.88
CA LEU A 23 -0.04 -14.30 0.86
C LEU A 23 0.49 -15.12 2.02
N ASP A 24 1.37 -16.08 1.71
CA ASP A 24 2.17 -16.78 2.69
C ASP A 24 3.54 -16.10 2.79
N PHE A 25 3.83 -15.55 3.96
CA PHE A 25 5.08 -14.85 4.25
C PHE A 25 5.82 -15.60 5.36
N LYS A 26 6.87 -16.32 4.97
CA LYS A 26 7.62 -17.17 5.90
C LYS A 26 8.58 -16.36 6.78
N VAL A 27 8.89 -16.89 7.97
CA VAL A 27 9.80 -16.24 8.93
C VAL A 27 11.15 -15.89 8.31
N TYR A 28 11.72 -16.75 7.46
CA TYR A 28 12.99 -16.46 6.79
C TYR A 28 12.89 -15.35 5.72
N GLU A 29 11.69 -15.03 5.25
CA GLU A 29 11.45 -13.93 4.30
C GLU A 29 11.44 -12.59 5.03
N THR A 30 11.11 -12.57 6.33
CA THR A 30 11.17 -11.35 7.14
C THR A 30 12.59 -10.79 7.25
N SER A 31 13.62 -11.64 7.18
CA SER A 31 15.02 -11.20 7.22
C SER A 31 15.45 -10.44 5.94
N LYS A 32 14.63 -10.50 4.89
CA LYS A 32 14.88 -9.80 3.62
C LYS A 32 14.16 -8.45 3.53
N LEU A 33 13.32 -8.12 4.52
CA LEU A 33 12.64 -6.83 4.56
C LEU A 33 13.64 -5.72 4.89
N TYR A 34 13.60 -4.66 4.12
CA TYR A 34 14.32 -3.44 4.43
C TYR A 34 13.50 -2.61 5.41
N LEU A 35 14.06 -2.36 6.57
CA LEU A 35 13.47 -1.49 7.57
C LEU A 35 14.17 -0.13 7.52
N VAL A 36 13.37 0.92 7.61
CA VAL A 36 13.91 2.26 7.75
C VAL A 36 14.53 2.39 9.14
N ASP A 37 15.77 2.84 9.22
CA ASP A 37 16.49 3.08 10.46
C ASP A 37 16.02 4.39 11.10
N PHE A 38 15.01 4.28 11.97
CA PHE A 38 14.42 5.42 12.67
C PHE A 38 15.31 6.01 13.75
N GLU A 39 16.30 5.27 14.23
CA GLU A 39 17.23 5.76 15.26
C GLU A 39 18.04 6.93 14.72
N ASN A 40 18.36 6.90 13.42
CA ASN A 40 19.09 7.94 12.72
C ASN A 40 18.24 9.12 12.22
N PHE A 41 16.92 9.12 12.48
CA PHE A 41 16.08 10.27 12.17
C PHE A 41 16.38 11.43 13.13
N ASP A 42 16.37 12.65 12.61
CA ASP A 42 16.37 13.83 13.46
C ASP A 42 15.05 13.94 14.25
N GLU A 43 15.05 14.71 15.32
CA GLU A 43 13.89 14.85 16.21
C GLU A 43 12.64 15.38 15.50
N LYS A 44 12.79 16.21 14.47
CA LYS A 44 11.68 16.72 13.68
C LYS A 44 11.01 15.61 12.87
N HIS A 45 11.79 14.74 12.23
CA HIS A 45 11.25 13.58 11.50
C HIS A 45 10.61 12.58 12.44
N LYS A 46 11.20 12.32 13.63
CA LYS A 46 10.60 11.45 14.65
C LYS A 46 9.25 11.96 15.10
N GLN A 47 9.14 13.24 15.47
CA GLN A 47 7.87 13.85 15.90
C GLN A 47 6.81 13.81 14.81
N ARG A 48 7.15 14.09 13.54
CA ARG A 48 6.23 13.98 12.41
C ARG A 48 5.74 12.55 12.24
N LEU A 49 6.65 11.57 12.35
CA LEU A 49 6.32 10.15 12.23
C LEU A 49 5.35 9.70 13.33
N GLU A 50 5.63 10.06 14.58
CA GLU A 50 4.77 9.74 15.73
C GLU A 50 3.39 10.35 15.59
N SER A 51 3.30 11.62 15.17
CA SER A 51 2.02 12.31 14.94
C SER A 51 1.22 11.62 13.83
N ALA A 52 1.81 11.39 12.67
CA ALA A 52 1.15 10.74 11.55
C ALA A 52 0.73 9.29 11.86
N PHE A 53 1.56 8.55 12.60
CA PHE A 53 1.22 7.20 13.04
C PHE A 53 0.07 7.21 14.06
N SER A 54 0.04 8.16 14.97
CA SER A 54 -1.05 8.31 15.93
C SER A 54 -2.38 8.56 15.22
N GLU A 55 -2.40 9.43 14.21
CA GLU A 55 -3.62 9.71 13.44
C GLU A 55 -4.14 8.45 12.72
N ILE A 56 -3.29 7.73 11.99
CA ILE A 56 -3.71 6.54 11.24
C ILE A 56 -4.12 5.39 12.16
N SER A 57 -3.54 5.28 13.36
CA SER A 57 -3.85 4.22 14.32
C SER A 57 -5.21 4.41 15.00
N ASN A 58 -5.76 5.62 14.98
CA ASN A 58 -7.04 5.95 15.61
C ASN A 58 -8.26 5.68 14.71
N ARG A 59 -8.07 5.17 13.52
CA ARG A 59 -9.16 4.83 12.61
C ARG A 59 -9.13 3.37 12.16
N PRO A 60 -10.26 2.82 11.67
CA PRO A 60 -10.29 1.50 11.08
C PRO A 60 -9.34 1.37 9.89
N ILE A 61 -8.70 0.20 9.77
CA ILE A 61 -7.89 -0.15 8.60
C ILE A 61 -8.81 -0.32 7.40
N ARG A 62 -8.49 0.35 6.29
CA ARG A 62 -9.16 0.21 5.00
C ARG A 62 -8.29 -0.63 4.05
N SER A 63 -8.91 -1.18 3.00
CA SER A 63 -8.15 -1.85 1.95
C SER A 63 -7.22 -0.85 1.25
N ILE A 64 -6.14 -1.34 0.65
CA ILE A 64 -5.22 -0.47 -0.10
C ILE A 64 -5.94 0.30 -1.22
N PHE A 65 -6.94 -0.30 -1.85
CA PHE A 65 -7.71 0.38 -2.90
C PHE A 65 -8.53 1.54 -2.34
N GLU A 66 -9.17 1.38 -1.18
CA GLU A 66 -9.89 2.45 -0.50
C GLU A 66 -8.94 3.54 -0.01
N GLU A 67 -7.77 3.16 0.51
CA GLU A 67 -6.72 4.11 0.93
C GLU A 67 -6.21 4.97 -0.23
N LEU A 68 -6.12 4.41 -1.43
CA LEU A 68 -5.67 5.10 -2.63
C LEU A 68 -6.80 5.72 -3.45
N GLY A 69 -8.06 5.57 -3.00
CA GLY A 69 -9.23 6.16 -3.64
C GLY A 69 -9.66 5.49 -4.94
N PHE A 70 -9.39 4.20 -5.09
CA PHE A 70 -9.90 3.44 -6.22
C PHE A 70 -11.33 2.97 -5.96
N PRO A 71 -12.26 3.19 -6.91
CA PRO A 71 -13.60 2.64 -6.80
C PRO A 71 -13.57 1.12 -7.02
N LEU A 72 -14.28 0.40 -6.15
CA LEU A 72 -14.55 -1.02 -6.35
C LEU A 72 -15.99 -1.22 -6.84
N CYS A 73 -16.17 -2.17 -7.76
CA CYS A 73 -17.50 -2.53 -8.23
C CYS A 73 -18.32 -3.16 -7.09
N ARG A 74 -19.53 -2.64 -6.85
CA ARG A 74 -20.44 -3.10 -5.81
C ARG A 74 -21.60 -3.96 -6.35
N GLU A 75 -21.65 -4.18 -7.65
CA GLU A 75 -22.70 -4.97 -8.28
C GLU A 75 -22.53 -6.45 -7.94
N ARG A 76 -23.59 -7.06 -7.36
CA ARG A 76 -23.56 -8.48 -6.97
C ARG A 76 -23.54 -9.44 -8.14
N LYS A 77 -24.01 -9.01 -9.33
CA LYS A 77 -24.10 -9.80 -10.57
C LYS A 77 -23.27 -9.16 -11.67
N CYS A 78 -22.00 -8.94 -11.38
CA CYS A 78 -21.05 -8.44 -12.36
C CYS A 78 -20.24 -9.61 -12.91
N ASP A 79 -20.34 -9.86 -14.21
CA ASP A 79 -19.64 -10.96 -14.90
C ASP A 79 -18.24 -10.52 -15.42
N HIS A 80 -17.77 -9.34 -15.02
CA HIS A 80 -16.44 -8.87 -15.42
C HIS A 80 -15.34 -9.77 -14.84
N PRO A 81 -14.37 -10.22 -15.65
CA PRO A 81 -13.33 -11.16 -15.19
C PRO A 81 -12.42 -10.61 -14.09
N GLU A 82 -12.38 -9.29 -13.92
CA GLU A 82 -11.61 -8.60 -12.86
C GLU A 82 -12.48 -8.09 -11.71
N HIS A 83 -13.78 -8.45 -11.67
CA HIS A 83 -14.67 -8.00 -10.60
C HIS A 83 -14.09 -8.35 -9.21
N PRO A 84 -14.13 -7.44 -8.22
CA PRO A 84 -14.66 -6.06 -8.22
C PRO A 84 -13.61 -5.00 -8.57
N TYR A 85 -12.47 -5.36 -9.17
CA TYR A 85 -11.27 -4.51 -9.35
C TYR A 85 -11.17 -3.93 -10.76
N GLU A 86 -12.17 -4.07 -11.62
CA GLU A 86 -12.18 -3.58 -13.01
C GLU A 86 -11.97 -2.07 -13.15
N HIS A 87 -12.32 -1.32 -12.10
CA HIS A 87 -12.15 0.14 -12.06
C HIS A 87 -10.85 0.59 -11.40
N VAL A 88 -10.05 -0.35 -10.86
CA VAL A 88 -8.73 -0.04 -10.32
C VAL A 88 -7.76 0.19 -11.48
N ARG A 89 -7.30 1.44 -11.62
CA ARG A 89 -6.37 1.90 -12.66
C ARG A 89 -5.12 2.50 -12.02
N PRO A 90 -4.15 1.66 -11.57
CA PRO A 90 -2.96 2.14 -10.87
C PRO A 90 -2.18 3.18 -11.68
N GLU A 91 -2.13 3.04 -13.01
CA GLU A 91 -1.45 3.94 -13.92
C GLU A 91 -1.98 5.38 -13.92
N ALA A 92 -3.25 5.56 -13.53
CA ALA A 92 -3.88 6.89 -13.44
C ALA A 92 -3.73 7.56 -12.07
N LEU A 93 -3.14 6.86 -11.08
CA LEU A 93 -2.99 7.39 -9.73
C LEU A 93 -2.03 8.58 -9.68
N THR A 94 -2.40 9.60 -8.90
CA THR A 94 -1.55 10.77 -8.62
C THR A 94 -1.35 10.95 -7.12
N LEU A 95 -0.31 11.70 -6.73
CA LEU A 95 -0.05 12.03 -5.32
C LEU A 95 -1.18 12.85 -4.72
N GLU A 96 -1.76 13.79 -5.48
CA GLU A 96 -2.88 14.62 -5.03
C GLU A 96 -4.11 13.77 -4.71
N GLN A 97 -4.34 12.69 -5.49
CA GLN A 97 -5.44 11.76 -5.17
C GLN A 97 -5.21 11.08 -3.82
N VAL A 98 -4.02 10.56 -3.56
CA VAL A 98 -3.69 9.90 -2.28
C VAL A 98 -3.82 10.89 -1.12
N GLN A 99 -3.26 12.09 -1.27
CA GLN A 99 -3.33 13.15 -0.26
C GLN A 99 -4.77 13.54 0.08
N ARG A 100 -5.63 13.63 -0.93
CA ARG A 100 -7.05 14.00 -0.75
C ARG A 100 -7.86 12.90 -0.08
N VAL A 101 -7.61 11.64 -0.42
CA VAL A 101 -8.40 10.48 0.06
C VAL A 101 -7.96 10.02 1.43
N SER A 102 -6.65 9.97 1.66
CA SER A 102 -6.04 9.47 2.91
C SER A 102 -4.88 10.37 3.33
N PRO A 103 -5.18 11.58 3.83
CA PRO A 103 -4.14 12.55 4.20
C PRO A 103 -3.22 12.05 5.32
N ASP A 104 -3.75 11.25 6.25
CA ASP A 104 -3.00 10.60 7.32
C ASP A 104 -1.98 9.58 6.80
N ARG A 105 -2.40 8.72 5.86
CA ARG A 105 -1.48 7.79 5.18
C ARG A 105 -0.45 8.55 4.35
N PHE A 106 -0.90 9.53 3.59
CA PHE A 106 0.01 10.33 2.77
C PHE A 106 1.10 11.00 3.62
N GLU A 107 0.75 11.57 4.79
CA GLU A 107 1.74 12.19 5.68
C GLU A 107 2.69 11.15 6.30
N LEU A 108 2.16 10.00 6.72
CA LEU A 108 2.99 8.91 7.24
C LEU A 108 4.01 8.42 6.21
N ASP A 109 3.55 8.17 4.98
CA ASP A 109 4.41 7.73 3.88
C ASP A 109 5.41 8.82 3.48
N ARG A 110 4.98 10.09 3.48
CA ARG A 110 5.84 11.24 3.15
C ARG A 110 7.05 11.33 4.05
N VAL A 111 6.89 11.11 5.36
CA VAL A 111 8.03 11.13 6.30
C VAL A 111 9.07 10.07 5.91
N VAL A 112 8.62 8.88 5.55
CA VAL A 112 9.51 7.79 5.12
C VAL A 112 10.11 8.06 3.76
N PHE A 113 9.32 8.56 2.81
CA PHE A 113 9.81 8.90 1.46
C PHE A 113 10.83 10.04 1.48
N ASP A 114 10.63 11.06 2.35
CA ASP A 114 11.59 12.12 2.57
C ASP A 114 12.93 11.57 3.09
N ALA A 115 12.88 10.66 4.07
CA ALA A 115 14.06 10.02 4.63
C ALA A 115 14.82 9.14 3.63
N LEU A 116 14.09 8.53 2.69
CA LEU A 116 14.67 7.73 1.60
C LEU A 116 15.13 8.59 0.40
N GLY A 117 14.83 9.88 0.40
CA GLY A 117 15.18 10.80 -0.67
C GLY A 117 14.43 10.54 -1.99
N LEU A 118 13.21 9.98 -1.93
CA LEU A 118 12.43 9.67 -3.13
C LEU A 118 11.88 10.94 -3.78
N THR A 119 11.99 11.01 -5.10
CA THR A 119 11.32 12.02 -5.92
C THR A 119 9.80 11.80 -5.96
N ASP A 120 9.03 12.79 -6.40
CA ASP A 120 7.58 12.66 -6.49
C ASP A 120 7.15 11.59 -7.51
N GLU A 121 7.91 11.42 -8.58
CA GLU A 121 7.71 10.35 -9.55
C GLU A 121 7.90 8.96 -8.92
N GLU A 122 8.96 8.80 -8.12
CA GLU A 122 9.23 7.53 -7.42
C GLU A 122 8.17 7.25 -6.35
N ARG A 123 7.70 8.27 -5.63
CA ARG A 123 6.63 8.15 -4.63
C ARG A 123 5.33 7.65 -5.25
N VAL A 124 4.92 8.24 -6.37
CA VAL A 124 3.70 7.78 -7.05
C VAL A 124 3.85 6.36 -7.60
N GLU A 125 5.04 5.99 -8.07
CA GLU A 125 5.30 4.63 -8.54
C GLU A 125 5.25 3.59 -7.41
N VAL A 126 5.64 3.92 -6.18
CA VAL A 126 5.44 3.04 -5.01
C VAL A 126 3.94 2.73 -4.81
N TYR A 127 3.08 3.74 -4.85
CA TYR A 127 1.63 3.55 -4.73
C TYR A 127 1.03 2.75 -5.90
N ARG A 128 1.46 3.05 -7.13
CA ARG A 128 1.02 2.32 -8.33
C ARG A 128 1.42 0.87 -8.27
N ALA A 129 2.67 0.60 -7.90
CA ALA A 129 3.20 -0.75 -7.81
C ALA A 129 2.45 -1.60 -6.79
N VAL A 130 2.20 -1.09 -5.57
CA VAL A 130 1.46 -1.85 -4.57
C VAL A 130 0.02 -2.12 -5.00
N ALA A 131 -0.66 -1.13 -5.59
CA ALA A 131 -2.02 -1.29 -6.08
C ALA A 131 -2.09 -2.34 -7.21
N GLN A 132 -1.13 -2.31 -8.15
CA GLN A 132 -1.06 -3.26 -9.26
C GLN A 132 -0.80 -4.69 -8.75
N LEU A 133 0.19 -4.88 -7.87
CA LEU A 133 0.54 -6.20 -7.33
C LEU A 133 -0.63 -6.82 -6.56
N VAL A 134 -1.30 -6.04 -5.71
CA VAL A 134 -2.48 -6.51 -4.97
C VAL A 134 -3.62 -6.85 -5.92
N LYS A 135 -3.90 -5.99 -6.93
CA LYS A 135 -4.91 -6.25 -7.94
C LYS A 135 -4.65 -7.56 -8.68
N ASP A 136 -3.44 -7.74 -9.20
CA ASP A 136 -3.07 -8.93 -9.99
C ASP A 136 -3.21 -10.21 -9.16
N ARG A 137 -2.77 -10.19 -7.91
CA ARG A 137 -2.92 -11.30 -6.98
C ARG A 137 -4.38 -11.68 -6.74
N LEU A 138 -5.22 -10.69 -6.44
CA LEU A 138 -6.63 -10.92 -6.12
C LEU A 138 -7.45 -11.34 -7.35
N VAL A 139 -7.18 -10.77 -8.52
CA VAL A 139 -7.80 -11.19 -9.79
C VAL A 139 -7.37 -12.61 -10.15
N LYS A 140 -6.09 -12.95 -10.00
CA LYS A 140 -5.59 -14.31 -10.26
C LYS A 140 -6.24 -15.34 -9.34
N ALA A 141 -6.39 -15.04 -8.05
CA ALA A 141 -7.00 -15.93 -7.07
C ALA A 141 -8.45 -16.30 -7.40
N ARG A 142 -9.19 -15.42 -8.07
CA ARG A 142 -10.58 -15.68 -8.47
C ARG A 142 -10.74 -16.54 -9.72
N ARG A 143 -9.67 -16.69 -10.50
CA ARG A 143 -9.68 -17.51 -11.73
C ARG A 143 -9.38 -18.98 -11.45
N VAL A 144 -9.06 -19.33 -10.21
CA VAL A 144 -8.83 -20.70 -9.73
C VAL A 144 -10.08 -21.22 -9.06
#